data_1ec71698faef3a82a9119a9779031d55
#
_entry.id   1ec71698faef3a82a9119a9779031d55
#
_cell.length_a   1.000
_cell.length_b   1.000
_cell.length_c   1.000
_cell.angle_alpha   90.00
_cell.angle_beta   90.00
_cell.angle_gamma   90.00
#
_symmetry.space_group_name_H-M   'P 1'
#
loop_
_entity.id
_entity.type
_entity.pdbx_description
1 polymer ?
#
loop_
_entity_poly.entity_id
_entity_poly.type
_entity_poly.pdbx_seq_one_letter_code
_entity_poly.pdbx_strand_id
1 'polypeptide(L)'
;LNSPYDRYAHGDSKALNPDQLEGLNVFRSFVARCSQCHTPPLFTNQQVAVMGTPEPEGMPIDIGAQATAGAERFPVGFKVPTLRNIALTAPYMHSGRFGTLREATEFYTKGRGHAVPEGEENEAQ
;
A
#
# COMPACT_ATOMS: atom_id res chain seq x y z
N LEU A 1 12.10 15.92 -5.21
CA LEU A 1 11.76 14.65 -5.82
C LEU A 1 12.79 14.30 -6.90
N ASN A 2 13.70 13.41 -6.59
CA ASN A 2 14.83 13.08 -7.47
C ASN A 2 15.17 11.58 -7.45
N SER A 3 14.14 10.73 -7.34
CA SER A 3 14.31 9.27 -7.44
C SER A 3 14.53 8.85 -8.91
N PRO A 4 14.95 7.60 -9.16
CA PRO A 4 14.97 7.06 -10.53
C PRO A 4 13.61 7.18 -11.24
N TYR A 5 12.50 6.99 -10.52
CA TYR A 5 11.16 7.22 -11.06
C TYR A 5 10.96 8.67 -11.53
N ASP A 6 11.36 9.65 -10.71
CA ASP A 6 11.20 11.07 -11.07
C ASP A 6 11.99 11.43 -12.33
N ARG A 7 13.23 10.96 -12.44
CA ARG A 7 14.03 11.16 -13.65
C ARG A 7 13.40 10.52 -14.87
N TYR A 8 12.88 9.29 -14.73
CA TYR A 8 12.14 8.63 -15.80
C TYR A 8 10.90 9.43 -16.22
N ALA A 9 10.10 9.87 -15.26
CA ALA A 9 8.89 10.66 -15.50
C ALA A 9 9.20 12.01 -16.20
N HIS A 10 10.39 12.57 -15.99
CA HIS A 10 10.84 13.80 -16.63
C HIS A 10 11.63 13.58 -17.94
N GLY A 11 11.63 12.36 -18.47
CA GLY A 11 12.13 12.08 -19.81
C GLY A 11 13.43 11.30 -19.90
N ASP A 12 14.06 10.94 -18.77
CA ASP A 12 15.24 10.07 -18.78
C ASP A 12 14.81 8.59 -18.94
N SER A 13 14.77 8.13 -20.18
CA SER A 13 14.35 6.78 -20.52
C SER A 13 15.25 5.67 -19.95
N LYS A 14 16.45 6.03 -19.49
CA LYS A 14 17.43 5.09 -18.92
C LYS A 14 17.43 5.06 -17.40
N ALA A 15 16.63 5.90 -16.74
CA ALA A 15 16.59 5.98 -15.29
C ALA A 15 16.07 4.71 -14.61
N LEU A 16 15.24 3.93 -15.30
CA LEU A 16 14.71 2.64 -14.85
C LEU A 16 15.22 1.52 -15.76
N ASN A 17 15.64 0.41 -15.17
CA ASN A 17 15.99 -0.79 -15.93
C ASN A 17 14.72 -1.52 -16.43
N PRO A 18 14.85 -2.53 -17.33
CA PRO A 18 13.70 -3.27 -17.87
C PRO A 18 12.79 -3.89 -16.80
N ASP A 19 13.33 -4.47 -15.75
CA ASP A 19 12.56 -5.07 -14.66
C ASP A 19 11.78 -4.02 -13.87
N GLN A 20 12.39 -2.86 -13.61
CA GLN A 20 11.74 -1.73 -12.94
C GLN A 20 10.63 -1.13 -13.80
N LEU A 21 10.80 -1.06 -15.12
CA LEU A 21 9.77 -0.61 -16.06
C LEU A 21 8.58 -1.59 -16.07
N GLU A 22 8.83 -2.88 -16.09
CA GLU A 22 7.77 -3.89 -15.98
C GLU A 22 7.03 -3.77 -14.64
N GLY A 23 7.77 -3.63 -13.54
CA GLY A 23 7.19 -3.38 -12.22
C GLY A 23 6.32 -2.14 -12.16
N LEU A 24 6.74 -1.05 -12.79
CA LEU A 24 5.95 0.17 -12.91
C LEU A 24 4.65 -0.06 -13.70
N ASN A 25 4.71 -0.85 -14.77
CA ASN A 25 3.51 -1.19 -15.54
C ASN A 25 2.53 -2.05 -14.74
N VAL A 26 3.03 -3.02 -13.98
CA VAL A 26 2.20 -3.81 -13.06
C VAL A 26 1.58 -2.91 -11.99
N PHE A 27 2.37 -2.05 -11.36
CA PHE A 27 1.92 -1.10 -10.34
C PHE A 27 0.76 -0.22 -10.82
N ARG A 28 0.78 0.19 -12.09
CA ARG A 28 -0.25 1.03 -12.70
C ARG A 28 -1.40 0.24 -13.33
N SER A 29 -1.31 -1.08 -13.39
CA SER A 29 -2.30 -1.91 -14.08
C SER A 29 -3.64 -1.93 -13.35
N PHE A 30 -4.71 -2.21 -14.09
CA PHE A 30 -6.04 -2.45 -13.52
C PHE A 30 -6.12 -3.76 -12.72
N VAL A 31 -5.15 -4.65 -12.90
CA VAL A 31 -5.09 -5.91 -12.16
C VAL A 31 -4.52 -5.68 -10.76
N ALA A 32 -3.35 -5.04 -10.66
CA ALA A 32 -2.69 -4.80 -9.38
C ALA A 32 -3.27 -3.60 -8.62
N ARG A 33 -3.72 -2.55 -9.33
CA ARG A 33 -4.39 -1.35 -8.81
C ARG A 33 -3.61 -0.54 -7.76
N CYS A 34 -2.32 -0.78 -7.59
CA CYS A 34 -1.52 -0.12 -6.57
C CYS A 34 -1.56 1.42 -6.68
N SER A 35 -1.52 1.93 -7.91
CA SER A 35 -1.52 3.38 -8.18
C SER A 35 -2.85 4.08 -7.91
N GLN A 36 -3.93 3.34 -7.67
CA GLN A 36 -5.21 3.96 -7.30
C GLN A 36 -5.15 4.57 -5.89
N CYS A 37 -4.45 3.91 -4.97
CA CYS A 37 -4.20 4.43 -3.64
C CYS A 37 -2.86 5.15 -3.54
N HIS A 38 -1.81 4.57 -4.12
CA HIS A 38 -0.46 5.14 -4.12
C HIS A 38 -0.19 5.96 -5.38
N THR A 39 -0.94 7.05 -5.54
CA THR A 39 -0.94 7.90 -6.73
C THR A 39 0.35 8.73 -6.86
N PRO A 40 1.09 8.64 -7.99
CA PRO A 40 2.22 9.55 -8.24
C PRO A 40 1.76 11.03 -8.30
N PRO A 41 2.64 11.99 -8.02
CA PRO A 41 4.06 11.86 -7.71
C PRO A 41 4.37 11.56 -6.24
N LEU A 42 3.44 11.75 -5.32
CA LEU A 42 3.65 11.52 -3.90
C LEU A 42 3.47 10.05 -3.48
N PHE A 43 2.94 9.22 -4.37
CA PHE A 43 2.63 7.82 -4.14
C PHE A 43 1.72 7.60 -2.93
N THR A 44 0.75 8.48 -2.78
CA THR A 44 -0.36 8.42 -1.84
C THR A 44 -1.52 9.27 -2.36
N ASN A 45 -2.75 8.85 -2.10
CA ASN A 45 -3.94 9.66 -2.32
C ASN A 45 -4.38 10.39 -1.02
N GLN A 46 -3.65 10.18 0.09
CA GLN A 46 -3.90 10.73 1.41
C GLN A 46 -5.27 10.36 2.02
N GLN A 47 -5.93 9.35 1.45
CA GLN A 47 -7.21 8.85 1.95
C GLN A 47 -7.02 7.70 2.95
N VAL A 48 -8.12 7.31 3.58
CA VAL A 48 -8.17 6.11 4.42
C VAL A 48 -8.64 4.93 3.57
N ALA A 49 -7.94 3.81 3.67
CA ALA A 49 -8.27 2.57 3.00
C ALA A 49 -8.43 1.43 4.01
N VAL A 50 -9.29 0.47 3.66
CA VAL A 50 -9.56 -0.73 4.45
C VAL A 50 -8.99 -1.93 3.70
N MET A 51 -7.85 -2.45 4.15
CA MET A 51 -7.10 -3.49 3.44
C MET A 51 -7.04 -4.83 4.18
N GLY A 52 -7.49 -4.88 5.43
CA GLY A 52 -7.48 -6.11 6.22
C GLY A 52 -6.08 -6.65 6.54
N THR A 53 -5.09 -5.77 6.66
CA THR A 53 -3.73 -6.18 7.00
C THR A 53 -3.67 -6.80 8.39
N PRO A 54 -3.11 -8.02 8.54
CA PRO A 54 -3.10 -8.69 9.84
C PRO A 54 -2.11 -8.05 10.81
N GLU A 55 -2.43 -8.19 12.09
CA GLU A 55 -1.50 -7.83 13.16
C GLU A 55 -0.39 -8.88 13.32
N PRO A 56 0.73 -8.53 13.95
CA PRO A 56 1.68 -9.51 14.44
C PRO A 56 1.02 -10.51 15.40
N GLU A 57 1.54 -11.73 15.43
CA GLU A 57 1.01 -12.78 16.28
C GLU A 57 0.94 -12.32 17.76
N GLY A 58 -0.21 -12.57 18.39
CA GLY A 58 -0.44 -12.22 19.81
C GLY A 58 -0.81 -10.75 20.05
N MET A 59 -0.85 -9.92 19.02
CA MET A 59 -1.25 -8.51 19.16
C MET A 59 -2.76 -8.34 18.93
N PRO A 60 -3.42 -7.44 19.68
CA PRO A 60 -4.81 -7.10 19.42
C PRO A 60 -4.98 -6.38 18.08
N ILE A 61 -6.17 -6.48 17.49
CA ILE A 61 -6.49 -5.76 16.25
C ILE A 61 -6.51 -4.26 16.52
N ASP A 62 -5.72 -3.52 15.73
CA ASP A 62 -5.79 -2.06 15.69
C ASP A 62 -6.91 -1.65 14.74
N ILE A 63 -7.87 -0.89 15.24
CA ILE A 63 -9.02 -0.43 14.46
C ILE A 63 -8.76 0.86 13.67
N GLY A 64 -7.57 1.45 13.78
CA GLY A 64 -7.17 2.62 12.99
C GLY A 64 -8.16 3.77 13.05
N ALA A 65 -8.54 4.30 11.90
CA ALA A 65 -9.46 5.43 11.76
C ALA A 65 -10.87 5.17 12.31
N GLN A 66 -11.25 3.91 12.52
CA GLN A 66 -12.52 3.56 13.15
C GLN A 66 -12.66 4.17 14.55
N ALA A 67 -11.55 4.28 15.29
CA ALA A 67 -11.54 4.84 16.64
C ALA A 67 -12.05 6.28 16.72
N THR A 68 -11.89 7.05 15.64
CA THR A 68 -12.29 8.48 15.59
C THR A 68 -13.45 8.75 14.64
N ALA A 69 -13.55 8.02 13.55
CA ALA A 69 -14.55 8.27 12.50
C ALA A 69 -15.74 7.29 12.53
N GLY A 70 -15.66 6.23 13.33
CA GLY A 70 -16.70 5.21 13.48
C GLY A 70 -16.62 4.09 12.43
N ALA A 71 -17.14 2.90 12.80
CA ALA A 71 -17.12 1.71 11.97
C ALA A 71 -17.95 1.84 10.68
N GLU A 72 -18.99 2.67 10.69
CA GLU A 72 -19.83 2.90 9.51
C GLU A 72 -19.06 3.58 8.38
N ARG A 73 -18.07 4.42 8.72
CA ARG A 73 -17.29 5.16 7.73
C ARG A 73 -15.99 4.46 7.38
N PHE A 74 -15.25 3.99 8.37
CA PHE A 74 -13.94 3.36 8.17
C PHE A 74 -13.76 2.15 9.09
N PRO A 75 -14.35 1.00 8.76
CA PRO A 75 -14.13 -0.21 9.55
C PRO A 75 -12.66 -0.66 9.39
N VAL A 76 -11.88 -0.60 10.48
CA VAL A 76 -10.46 -0.99 10.49
C VAL A 76 -9.65 -0.33 9.36
N GLY A 77 -9.85 0.98 9.17
CA GLY A 77 -9.19 1.72 8.09
C GLY A 77 -7.93 2.46 8.53
N PHE A 78 -6.96 2.57 7.62
CA PHE A 78 -5.71 3.28 7.84
C PHE A 78 -5.43 4.26 6.69
N LYS A 79 -4.78 5.37 7.02
CA LYS A 79 -4.34 6.34 6.01
C LYS A 79 -3.36 5.67 5.05
N VAL A 80 -3.55 5.87 3.76
CA VAL A 80 -2.62 5.41 2.72
C VAL A 80 -1.31 6.20 2.84
N PRO A 81 -0.18 5.55 3.18
CA PRO A 81 1.09 6.23 3.30
C PRO A 81 1.73 6.47 1.94
N THR A 82 2.67 7.41 1.89
CA THR A 82 3.54 7.54 0.72
C THR A 82 4.45 6.31 0.58
N LEU A 83 4.72 5.91 -0.65
CA LEU A 83 5.71 4.86 -0.94
C LEU A 83 7.12 5.42 -1.19
N ARG A 84 7.33 6.72 -1.03
CA ARG A 84 8.66 7.28 -1.21
C ARG A 84 9.61 6.84 -0.11
N ASN A 85 10.83 6.44 -0.50
CA ASN A 85 11.89 5.98 0.40
C ASN A 85 11.55 4.73 1.23
N ILE A 86 10.56 3.96 0.83
CA ILE A 86 10.13 2.78 1.60
C ILE A 86 11.21 1.70 1.75
N ALA A 87 12.19 1.65 0.86
CA ALA A 87 13.33 0.74 1.03
C ALA A 87 14.10 0.95 2.35
N LEU A 88 13.97 2.15 2.95
CA LEU A 88 14.68 2.55 4.17
C LEU A 88 13.79 2.49 5.43
N THR A 89 12.52 2.15 5.31
CA THR A 89 11.54 2.34 6.38
C THR A 89 10.87 1.05 6.86
N ALA A 90 11.52 -0.10 6.66
CA ALA A 90 11.03 -1.35 7.26
C ALA A 90 10.88 -1.22 8.79
N PRO A 91 9.95 -1.95 9.42
CA PRO A 91 8.97 -2.89 8.85
C PRO A 91 7.75 -2.19 8.23
N TYR A 92 6.90 -2.97 7.55
CA TYR A 92 5.82 -2.45 6.71
C TYR A 92 4.43 -2.76 7.25
N MET A 93 3.42 -2.05 6.71
CA MET A 93 2.03 -1.94 7.15
C MET A 93 1.90 -1.16 8.47
N HIS A 94 0.66 -0.89 8.89
CA HIS A 94 0.41 -0.08 10.10
C HIS A 94 1.01 -0.68 11.38
N SER A 95 1.08 -2.00 11.44
CA SER A 95 1.56 -2.73 12.62
C SER A 95 3.02 -3.21 12.52
N GLY A 96 3.69 -2.98 11.38
CA GLY A 96 5.01 -3.55 11.12
C GLY A 96 4.98 -5.06 10.89
N ARG A 97 3.86 -5.62 10.43
CA ARG A 97 3.67 -7.07 10.27
C ARG A 97 4.67 -7.72 9.33
N PHE A 98 5.12 -7.00 8.31
CA PHE A 98 6.03 -7.53 7.30
C PHE A 98 7.40 -6.86 7.38
N GLY A 99 8.44 -7.69 7.45
CA GLY A 99 9.83 -7.23 7.56
C GLY A 99 10.44 -6.80 6.23
N THR A 100 9.89 -7.25 5.10
CA THR A 100 10.43 -6.97 3.77
C THR A 100 9.35 -6.44 2.82
N LEU A 101 9.79 -5.69 1.79
CA LEU A 101 8.90 -5.22 0.72
C LEU A 101 8.30 -6.40 -0.07
N ARG A 102 9.04 -7.49 -0.22
CA ARG A 102 8.54 -8.71 -0.86
C ARG A 102 7.34 -9.27 -0.10
N GLU A 103 7.46 -9.46 1.19
CA GLU A 103 6.36 -9.97 2.03
C GLU A 103 5.13 -9.06 1.97
N ALA A 104 5.33 -7.74 2.06
CA ALA A 104 4.26 -6.76 1.94
C ALA A 104 3.57 -6.82 0.57
N THR A 105 4.33 -6.99 -0.51
CA THR A 105 3.77 -7.11 -1.87
C THR A 105 3.04 -8.44 -2.04
N GLU A 106 3.59 -9.53 -1.55
CA GLU A 106 2.98 -10.86 -1.63
C GLU A 106 1.65 -10.96 -0.88
N PHE A 107 1.47 -10.18 0.18
CA PHE A 107 0.18 -10.08 0.88
C PHE A 107 -0.97 -9.78 -0.07
N TYR A 108 -0.77 -8.82 -0.99
CA TYR A 108 -1.80 -8.44 -1.95
C TYR A 108 -2.08 -9.49 -3.04
N THR A 109 -1.16 -10.43 -3.25
CA THR A 109 -1.36 -11.53 -4.19
C THR A 109 -2.00 -12.77 -3.56
N LYS A 110 -1.93 -12.89 -2.24
CA LYS A 110 -2.42 -14.07 -1.48
C LYS A 110 -3.79 -13.87 -0.84
N GLY A 111 -4.36 -12.67 -0.98
CA GLY A 111 -5.65 -12.36 -0.40
C GLY A 111 -5.59 -11.47 0.82
N ARG A 112 -6.70 -11.35 1.53
CA ARG A 112 -6.94 -10.38 2.59
C ARG A 112 -6.58 -10.89 3.97
N GLY A 113 -6.31 -9.97 4.87
CA GLY A 113 -6.18 -10.27 6.29
C GLY A 113 -7.54 -10.59 6.93
N HIS A 114 -7.47 -11.15 8.12
CA HIS A 114 -8.65 -11.56 8.90
C HIS A 114 -9.29 -10.40 9.71
N ALA A 115 -8.65 -9.23 9.72
CA ALA A 115 -9.09 -8.11 10.54
C ALA A 115 -10.33 -7.38 9.99
N VAL A 116 -10.67 -7.58 8.72
CA VAL A 116 -11.80 -6.94 8.05
C VAL A 116 -12.82 -7.99 7.67
N PRO A 117 -14.09 -7.88 8.12
CA PRO A 117 -15.17 -8.76 7.69
C PRO A 117 -15.38 -8.72 6.17
N GLU A 118 -15.85 -9.85 5.63
CA GLU A 118 -16.15 -9.93 4.20
C GLU A 118 -17.20 -8.87 3.81
N GLY A 119 -16.91 -8.15 2.72
CA GLY A 119 -17.78 -7.09 2.19
C GLY A 119 -17.57 -5.71 2.80
N GLU A 120 -16.67 -5.56 3.77
CA GLU A 120 -16.35 -4.25 4.38
C GLU A 120 -15.07 -3.61 3.83
N GLU A 121 -14.39 -4.28 2.91
CA GLU A 121 -13.21 -3.76 2.23
C GLU A 121 -13.60 -2.66 1.23
N ASN A 122 -12.71 -1.74 0.99
CA ASN A 122 -12.95 -0.74 -0.03
C ASN A 122 -12.74 -1.31 -1.45
N GLU A 123 -13.22 -0.58 -2.45
CA GLU A 123 -13.15 -1.01 -3.86
C GLU A 123 -11.74 -1.13 -4.44
N ALA A 124 -10.71 -0.68 -3.69
CA ALA A 124 -9.32 -0.77 -4.14
C ALA A 124 -8.68 -2.16 -3.91
N GLN A 125 -9.36 -3.08 -3.25
CA GLN A 125 -8.90 -4.44 -3.01
C GLN A 125 -9.09 -5.40 -4.18
#